data_88ef74c0345cfe1b359443e594ca31f8
#
_entry.id   88ef74c0345cfe1b359443e594ca31f8
#
_cell.length_a   1.000
_cell.length_b   1.000
_cell.length_c   1.000
_cell.angle_alpha   90.00
_cell.angle_beta   90.00
_cell.angle_gamma   90.00
#
_symmetry.space_group_name_H-M   'P 1'
#
loop_
_entity.id
_entity.type
_entity.pdbx_description
1 polymer ?
#
loop_
_entity_poly.entity_id
_entity_poly.type
_entity_poly.pdbx_seq_one_letter_code
_entity_poly.pdbx_strand_id
1 'polypeptide(L)'
;MEYLNKQYLLDKRPIGMPQDDCWKLNDDLITSLKKNEIIIEVKYLSIDPYMRGRMNDSKSYAAPAKIGEPMTGETAGIVIESNSDLFNVGDKVCA
;
A
#
# COMPACT_ATOMS: atom_id res chain seq x y z
N MET A 1 15.18 -11.07 -10.17
CA MET A 1 14.08 -10.79 -9.25
C MET A 1 12.96 -10.12 -10.01
N GLU A 2 11.77 -10.68 -10.00
CA GLU A 2 10.56 -10.07 -10.57
C GLU A 2 9.37 -10.42 -9.71
N TYR A 3 8.66 -9.39 -9.24
CA TYR A 3 7.43 -9.55 -8.47
C TYR A 3 6.35 -8.66 -9.04
N LEU A 4 5.13 -9.19 -9.16
CA LEU A 4 3.98 -8.41 -9.57
C LEU A 4 3.30 -7.86 -8.33
N ASN A 5 3.24 -6.54 -8.23
CA ASN A 5 2.55 -5.83 -7.15
C ASN A 5 1.20 -5.34 -7.65
N LYS A 6 0.13 -5.96 -7.20
CA LYS A 6 -1.23 -5.53 -7.51
C LYS A 6 -1.65 -4.41 -6.59
N GLN A 7 -2.16 -3.33 -7.17
CA GLN A 7 -2.47 -2.10 -6.45
C GLN A 7 -3.89 -1.66 -6.72
N TYR A 8 -4.53 -1.08 -5.69
CA TYR A 8 -5.72 -0.27 -5.84
C TYR A 8 -5.32 1.20 -5.79
N LEU A 9 -5.42 1.87 -6.94
CA LEU A 9 -5.16 3.31 -7.02
C LEU A 9 -6.44 4.07 -6.70
N LEU A 10 -6.31 5.18 -5.96
CA LEU A 10 -7.42 6.10 -5.79
C LEU A 10 -7.59 6.88 -7.08
N ASP A 11 -8.70 6.66 -7.79
CA ASP A 11 -8.97 7.29 -9.08
C ASP A 11 -9.92 8.49 -8.97
N LYS A 12 -10.74 8.51 -7.93
CA LYS A 12 -11.74 9.55 -7.70
C LYS A 12 -12.01 9.67 -6.21
N ARG A 13 -12.13 10.91 -5.72
CA ARG A 13 -12.53 11.13 -4.32
C ARG A 13 -14.02 10.89 -4.15
N PRO A 14 -14.43 10.03 -3.21
CA PRO A 14 -15.85 9.73 -3.02
C PRO A 14 -16.60 10.87 -2.35
N ILE A 15 -17.87 10.98 -2.68
CA ILE A 15 -18.84 11.81 -1.96
C ILE A 15 -19.76 10.82 -1.25
N GLY A 16 -19.70 10.78 0.10
CA GLY A 16 -20.41 9.77 0.88
C GLY A 16 -19.75 8.39 0.81
N MET A 17 -20.53 7.36 0.54
CA MET A 17 -20.04 5.99 0.44
C MET A 17 -19.16 5.81 -0.81
N PRO A 18 -17.92 5.28 -0.65
CA PRO A 18 -17.09 4.98 -1.81
C PRO A 18 -17.76 3.96 -2.73
N GLN A 19 -17.74 4.24 -4.04
CA GLN A 19 -18.26 3.37 -5.09
C GLN A 19 -17.10 2.74 -5.86
N ASP A 20 -17.40 1.77 -6.71
CA ASP A 20 -16.39 1.07 -7.51
C ASP A 20 -15.58 2.01 -8.42
N ASP A 21 -16.17 3.11 -8.88
CA ASP A 21 -15.49 4.10 -9.73
C ASP A 21 -14.43 4.93 -9.01
N CYS A 22 -14.33 4.81 -7.68
CA CYS A 22 -13.25 5.46 -6.90
C CYS A 22 -11.92 4.73 -7.05
N TRP A 23 -11.91 3.53 -7.58
CA TRP A 23 -10.74 2.65 -7.63
C TRP A 23 -10.34 2.30 -9.03
N LYS A 24 -9.03 2.21 -9.25
CA LYS A 24 -8.45 1.66 -10.46
C LYS A 24 -7.45 0.57 -10.06
N LEU A 25 -7.60 -0.62 -10.63
CA LEU A 25 -6.63 -1.69 -10.46
C LEU A 25 -5.39 -1.41 -11.31
N ASN A 26 -4.23 -1.61 -10.75
CA ASN A 26 -2.95 -1.44 -11.42
C ASN A 26 -2.02 -2.58 -11.04
N ASP A 27 -1.22 -3.03 -12.00
CA ASP A 27 -0.14 -3.98 -11.77
C ASP A 27 1.18 -3.26 -11.94
N ASP A 28 2.02 -3.32 -10.91
CA ASP A 28 3.36 -2.74 -10.93
C ASP A 28 4.39 -3.87 -10.83
N LEU A 29 5.38 -3.88 -11.72
CA LEU A 29 6.42 -4.88 -11.72
C LEU A 29 7.62 -4.41 -10.91
N ILE A 30 7.96 -5.15 -9.87
CA ILE A 30 9.13 -4.87 -9.03
C ILE A 30 10.30 -5.71 -9.55
N THR A 31 11.33 -5.03 -10.06
CA THR A 31 12.50 -5.69 -10.66
C THR A 31 13.80 -5.39 -9.95
N SER A 32 13.81 -4.44 -9.04
CA SER A 32 15.02 -4.03 -8.30
C SER A 32 14.69 -3.61 -6.89
N LEU A 33 15.71 -3.67 -6.03
CA LEU A 33 15.60 -3.33 -4.62
C LEU A 33 16.78 -2.41 -4.27
N LYS A 34 16.47 -1.21 -3.81
CA LYS A 34 17.48 -0.22 -3.39
C LYS A 34 18.04 -0.58 -2.02
N LYS A 35 19.14 0.08 -1.65
CA LYS A 35 19.74 -0.06 -0.32
C LYS A 35 18.72 0.32 0.76
N ASN A 36 18.64 -0.50 1.81
CA ASN A 36 17.74 -0.35 2.94
C ASN A 36 16.26 -0.56 2.60
N GLU A 37 15.96 -1.14 1.45
CA GLU A 37 14.61 -1.54 1.10
C GLU A 37 14.40 -3.04 1.29
N ILE A 38 13.15 -3.41 1.55
CA ILE A 38 12.72 -4.81 1.63
C ILE A 38 11.47 -5.00 0.79
N ILE A 39 11.24 -6.23 0.36
CA ILE A 39 9.98 -6.62 -0.28
C ILE A 39 9.23 -7.54 0.68
N ILE A 40 7.98 -7.21 0.91
CA ILE A 40 7.08 -7.94 1.80
C ILE A 40 6.00 -8.62 0.96
N GLU A 41 5.78 -9.92 1.18
CA GLU A 41 4.58 -10.59 0.71
C GLU A 41 3.47 -10.33 1.70
N VAL A 42 2.48 -9.53 1.32
CA VAL A 42 1.37 -9.15 2.18
C VAL A 42 0.44 -10.35 2.36
N LYS A 43 0.22 -10.73 3.62
CA LYS A 43 -0.70 -11.83 3.98
C LYS A 43 -2.03 -11.30 4.50
N TYR A 44 -2.01 -10.14 5.19
CA TYR A 44 -3.20 -9.53 5.76
C TYR A 44 -3.17 -8.03 5.51
N LEU A 45 -4.31 -7.48 5.17
CA LEU A 45 -4.53 -6.05 5.01
C LEU A 45 -5.61 -5.61 5.98
N SER A 46 -5.30 -4.63 6.83
CA SER A 46 -6.27 -4.05 7.74
C SER A 46 -7.18 -3.05 7.01
N ILE A 47 -8.47 -3.11 7.26
CA ILE A 47 -9.44 -2.15 6.75
C ILE A 47 -9.95 -1.34 7.93
N ASP A 48 -9.60 -0.06 7.96
CA ASP A 48 -9.81 0.81 9.10
C ASP A 48 -10.59 2.08 8.73
N PRO A 49 -11.40 2.64 9.64
CA PRO A 49 -12.21 3.82 9.34
C PRO A 49 -11.40 5.05 8.89
N TYR A 50 -10.18 5.23 9.39
CA TYR A 50 -9.35 6.39 9.01
C TYR A 50 -9.05 6.43 7.50
N MET A 51 -9.06 5.28 6.83
CA MET A 51 -8.77 5.19 5.39
C MET A 51 -9.77 5.99 4.58
N ARG A 52 -11.04 6.02 5.01
CA ARG A 52 -12.07 6.83 4.33
C ARG A 52 -11.73 8.32 4.39
N GLY A 53 -11.25 8.80 5.55
CA GLY A 53 -10.85 10.20 5.71
C GLY A 53 -9.70 10.60 4.80
N ARG A 54 -8.76 9.70 4.56
CA ARG A 54 -7.63 9.94 3.65
C ARG A 54 -8.03 10.03 2.18
N MET A 55 -9.22 9.57 1.82
CA MET A 55 -9.75 9.70 0.46
C MET A 55 -10.26 11.11 0.16
N ASN A 56 -10.41 11.95 1.17
CA ASN A 56 -10.82 13.37 1.03
C ASN A 56 -9.58 14.25 0.90
N ASP A 57 -9.72 15.36 0.17
CA ASP A 57 -8.72 16.41 0.11
C ASP A 57 -8.95 17.42 1.24
N SER A 58 -8.78 16.97 2.47
CA SER A 58 -9.00 17.79 3.66
C SER A 58 -7.96 17.49 4.73
N LYS A 59 -7.75 18.43 5.65
CA LYS A 59 -6.86 18.22 6.79
C LYS A 59 -7.40 17.12 7.69
N SER A 60 -6.52 16.19 8.03
CA SER A 60 -6.76 15.07 8.92
C SER A 60 -5.46 14.84 9.70
N TYR A 61 -5.47 13.97 10.70
CA TYR A 61 -4.23 13.58 11.38
C TYR A 61 -3.25 12.82 10.48
N ALA A 62 -3.72 12.34 9.34
CA ALA A 62 -2.89 11.71 8.30
C ALA A 62 -3.00 12.51 7.00
N ALA A 63 -1.93 12.51 6.19
CA ALA A 63 -1.95 13.16 4.89
C ALA A 63 -2.99 12.52 3.97
N PRO A 64 -3.69 13.31 3.13
CA PRO A 64 -4.63 12.76 2.16
C PRO A 64 -3.94 11.80 1.19
N ALA A 65 -4.65 10.77 0.75
CA ALA A 65 -4.21 9.94 -0.36
C ALA A 65 -4.29 10.74 -1.66
N LYS A 66 -3.32 10.56 -2.56
CA LYS A 66 -3.28 11.28 -3.83
C LYS A 66 -4.01 10.50 -4.91
N ILE A 67 -4.70 11.23 -5.78
CA ILE A 67 -5.32 10.63 -6.98
C ILE A 67 -4.24 10.03 -7.88
N GLY A 68 -4.46 8.81 -8.35
CA GLY A 68 -3.51 8.09 -9.21
C GLY A 68 -2.42 7.32 -8.46
N GLU A 69 -2.38 7.41 -7.14
CA GLU A 69 -1.42 6.68 -6.31
C GLU A 69 -2.11 5.53 -5.56
N PRO A 70 -1.34 4.49 -5.16
CA PRO A 70 -1.91 3.41 -4.37
C PRO A 70 -2.51 3.91 -3.05
N MET A 71 -3.68 3.40 -2.72
CA MET A 71 -4.24 3.60 -1.39
C MET A 71 -3.40 2.84 -0.37
N THR A 72 -3.05 3.50 0.71
CA THR A 72 -2.23 2.93 1.77
C THR A 72 -3.08 2.39 2.91
N GLY A 73 -2.55 1.44 3.62
CA GLY A 73 -3.15 0.85 4.79
C GLY A 73 -2.11 0.10 5.59
N GLU A 74 -2.50 -0.46 6.72
CA GLU A 74 -1.62 -1.30 7.53
C GLU A 74 -1.70 -2.74 7.08
N THR A 75 -0.54 -3.38 6.98
CA THR A 75 -0.44 -4.76 6.52
C THR A 75 0.40 -5.61 7.48
N ALA A 76 0.18 -6.92 7.44
CA ALA A 76 1.06 -7.90 8.04
C ALA A 76 1.53 -8.86 6.96
N GLY A 77 2.80 -9.19 6.95
CA GLY A 77 3.36 -10.02 5.91
C GLY A 77 4.72 -10.61 6.28
N ILE A 78 5.35 -11.20 5.29
CA ILE A 78 6.64 -11.89 5.41
C ILE A 78 7.63 -11.24 4.46
N VAL A 79 8.84 -10.95 4.94
CA VAL A 79 9.92 -10.44 4.10
C VAL A 79 10.36 -11.54 3.14
N ILE A 80 10.29 -11.28 1.83
CA ILE A 80 10.70 -12.23 0.79
C ILE A 80 11.99 -11.83 0.09
N GLU A 81 12.35 -10.55 0.13
CA GLU A 81 13.65 -10.04 -0.33
C GLU A 81 14.09 -8.93 0.61
N SER A 82 15.38 -8.87 0.92
CA SER A 82 15.92 -7.82 1.80
C SER A 82 17.25 -7.29 1.29
N ASN A 83 17.34 -5.96 1.25
CA ASN A 83 18.58 -5.22 1.07
C ASN A 83 18.82 -4.30 2.29
N SER A 84 18.44 -4.78 3.46
CA SER A 84 18.56 -4.06 4.74
C SER A 84 19.20 -4.97 5.79
N ASP A 85 20.07 -4.40 6.61
CA ASP A 85 20.67 -5.12 7.75
C ASP A 85 19.68 -5.32 8.90
N LEU A 86 18.54 -4.62 8.88
CA LEU A 86 17.54 -4.68 9.96
C LEU A 86 16.53 -5.81 9.77
N PHE A 87 16.38 -6.32 8.55
CA PHE A 87 15.38 -7.33 8.22
C PHE A 87 16.01 -8.47 7.42
N ASN A 88 15.59 -9.69 7.74
CA ASN A 88 16.02 -10.90 7.04
C ASN A 88 14.83 -11.52 6.31
N VAL A 89 15.12 -12.21 5.20
CA VAL A 89 14.10 -13.01 4.50
C VAL A 89 13.49 -14.01 5.47
N GLY A 90 12.17 -14.06 5.51
CA GLY A 90 11.40 -14.91 6.42
C GLY A 90 10.89 -14.19 7.67
N ASP A 91 11.34 -12.96 7.93
CA ASP A 91 10.84 -12.18 9.07
C ASP A 91 9.36 -11.83 8.90
N LYS A 92 8.60 -11.92 9.97
CA LYS A 92 7.21 -11.46 10.02
C LYS A 92 7.19 -10.00 10.41
N VAL A 93 6.51 -9.17 9.63
CA VAL A 93 6.49 -7.72 9.82
C VAL A 93 5.09 -7.15 9.69
N CYS A 94 4.89 -6.01 10.38
CA CYS A 94 3.71 -5.15 10.20
C CYS A 94 4.18 -3.83 9.60
N ALA A 95 3.46 -3.36 8.60
CA ALA A 95 3.82 -2.12 7.91
C ALA A 95 2.60 -1.28 7.55
#